data_09dd9a18f45a904ea27e403f5c247a91
#
_entry.id   09dd9a18f45a904ea27e403f5c247a91
#
_cell.length_a   1.000
_cell.length_b   1.000
_cell.length_c   1.000
_cell.angle_alpha   90.00
_cell.angle_beta   90.00
_cell.angle_gamma   90.00
#
_symmetry.space_group_name_H-M   'P 1'
#
loop_
_entity.id
_entity.type
_entity.pdbx_description
1 polymer ?
#
loop_
_entity_poly.entity_id
_entity_poly.type
_entity_poly.pdbx_seq_one_letter_code
_entity_poly.pdbx_strand_id
1 'polypeptide(L)' 'MAGNIIELHTEVPAELEANVFGQFDEHLKLIERTLNVTVISRDGILKILGNEQNAASAKKLIEELTVL' A
#
# COMPACT_ATOMS: atom_id res chain seq x y z
N MET A 1 6.36 -20.55 -11.01
CA MET A 1 6.27 -20.36 -10.66
C MET A 1 6.18 -19.62 -10.11
N ALA A 2 6.17 -19.32 -9.86
CA ALA A 2 5.81 -18.69 -9.35
C ALA A 2 6.06 -17.95 -8.59
N GLY A 3 5.80 -17.20 -8.31
CA GLY A 3 5.80 -16.58 -7.27
C GLY A 3 6.91 -15.76 -6.88
N ASN A 4 7.38 -14.95 -7.64
CA ASN A 4 8.34 -14.00 -7.18
C ASN A 4 7.63 -12.92 -6.41
N ILE A 5 7.94 -12.79 -5.15
CA ILE A 5 7.40 -11.72 -4.35
C ILE A 5 8.37 -10.57 -4.37
N ILE A 6 7.90 -9.41 -4.76
CA ILE A 6 8.74 -8.22 -4.76
C ILE A 6 8.26 -7.28 -3.66
N GLU A 7 9.11 -6.33 -3.33
CA GLU A 7 8.79 -5.36 -2.32
C GLU A 7 8.89 -3.99 -2.94
N LEU A 8 7.82 -3.21 -2.86
CA LEU A 8 7.80 -1.85 -3.32
C LEU A 8 7.60 -0.93 -2.13
N HIS A 9 8.10 0.30 -2.24
CA HIS A 9 7.98 1.27 -1.17
C HIS A 9 7.35 2.53 -1.72
N THR A 10 6.55 3.18 -0.91
CA THR A 10 6.04 4.49 -1.24
C THR A 10 5.97 5.32 0.02
N GLU A 11 6.15 6.62 -0.09
CA GLU A 11 6.12 7.48 1.06
C GLU A 11 4.72 8.00 1.28
N VAL A 12 4.33 8.14 2.52
CA VAL A 12 3.03 8.65 2.87
C VAL A 12 3.23 9.94 3.65
N PRO A 13 2.58 11.02 3.27
CA PRO A 13 2.70 12.26 4.03
C PRO A 13 2.27 12.06 5.47
N ALA A 14 2.98 12.71 6.37
CA ALA A 14 2.66 12.59 7.79
C ALA A 14 1.23 13.00 8.08
N GLU A 15 0.72 13.95 7.33
CA GLU A 15 -0.65 14.38 7.51
C GLU A 15 -1.64 13.27 7.28
N LEU A 16 -1.39 12.46 6.26
CA LEU A 16 -2.26 11.35 6.00
C LEU A 16 -2.13 10.28 7.06
N GLU A 17 -0.91 10.07 7.54
CA GLU A 17 -0.74 9.11 8.60
C GLU A 17 -1.48 9.54 9.85
N ALA A 18 -1.44 10.78 10.17
CA ALA A 18 -2.09 11.28 11.35
C ALA A 18 -3.59 11.29 11.25
N ASN A 19 -4.13 11.55 10.04
CA ASN A 19 -5.49 11.63 9.88
C ASN A 19 -6.12 10.37 9.57
N VAL A 20 -5.50 9.32 9.62
CA VAL A 20 -5.86 8.25 8.98
C VAL A 20 -6.53 7.33 9.79
N PHE A 21 -7.07 7.65 10.84
CA PHE A 21 -7.57 6.84 11.62
C PHE A 21 -8.36 5.95 11.03
N GLY A 22 -8.90 5.63 10.33
CA GLY A 22 -9.72 4.67 10.00
C GLY A 22 -9.80 4.53 8.55
N GLN A 23 -10.04 5.56 7.77
CA GLN A 23 -10.34 5.43 6.37
C GLN A 23 -9.17 4.97 5.55
N PHE A 24 -8.02 5.56 5.75
CA PHE A 24 -6.86 5.16 4.97
C PHE A 24 -6.47 3.73 5.30
N ASP A 25 -6.52 3.39 6.59
CA ASP A 25 -6.20 2.06 7.03
C ASP A 25 -7.18 1.03 6.45
N GLU A 26 -8.44 1.38 6.40
CA GLU A 26 -9.43 0.50 5.80
C GLU A 26 -9.18 0.33 4.31
N HIS A 27 -8.79 1.40 3.63
CA HIS A 27 -8.49 1.30 2.21
C HIS A 27 -7.27 0.40 1.99
N LEU A 28 -6.26 0.50 2.86
CA LEU A 28 -5.09 -0.36 2.75
C LEU A 28 -5.48 -1.82 2.93
N LYS A 29 -6.35 -2.09 3.88
CA LYS A 29 -6.80 -3.46 4.09
C LYS A 29 -7.59 -3.98 2.90
N LEU A 30 -8.40 -3.12 2.31
CA LEU A 30 -9.17 -3.51 1.16
C LEU A 30 -8.23 -3.80 -0.02
N ILE A 31 -7.20 -3.00 -0.21
CA ILE A 31 -6.23 -3.21 -1.26
C ILE A 31 -5.51 -4.55 -1.02
N GLU A 32 -5.15 -4.82 0.23
CA GLU A 32 -4.50 -6.08 0.53
C GLU A 32 -5.37 -7.27 0.13
N ARG A 33 -6.64 -7.19 0.43
CA ARG A 33 -7.53 -8.30 0.13
C ARG A 33 -7.83 -8.40 -1.34
N THR A 34 -8.04 -7.26 -1.99
CA THR A 34 -8.45 -7.24 -3.38
C THR A 34 -7.28 -7.64 -4.29
N LEU A 35 -6.10 -7.17 -3.99
CA LEU A 35 -4.95 -7.42 -4.84
C LEU A 35 -4.03 -8.51 -4.28
N ASN A 36 -4.39 -9.06 -3.15
CA ASN A 36 -3.64 -10.15 -2.55
C ASN A 36 -2.18 -9.75 -2.31
N VAL A 37 -1.99 -8.60 -1.71
CA VAL A 37 -0.66 -8.12 -1.35
C VAL A 37 -0.63 -7.87 0.14
N THR A 38 0.56 -7.70 0.69
CA THR A 38 0.74 -7.33 2.08
C THR A 38 1.21 -5.90 2.14
N VAL A 39 0.59 -5.08 2.95
CA VAL A 39 0.98 -3.69 3.09
C VAL A 39 1.40 -3.45 4.53
N ILE A 40 2.60 -2.92 4.71
CA ILE A 40 3.13 -2.61 6.02
C ILE A 40 3.42 -1.12 6.08
N SER A 41 2.86 -0.46 7.07
CA SER A 41 3.06 0.97 7.24
C SER A 41 4.01 1.21 8.39
N ARG A 42 5.10 1.94 8.16
CA ARG A 42 6.06 2.18 9.19
C ARG A 42 6.81 3.45 8.93
N ASP A 43 6.81 4.35 9.88
CA ASP A 43 7.59 5.59 9.80
C ASP A 43 7.34 6.39 8.53
N GLY A 44 6.09 6.48 8.13
CA GLY A 44 5.75 7.25 6.95
C GLY A 44 6.05 6.56 5.64
N ILE A 45 6.46 5.30 5.69
CA ILE A 45 6.75 4.55 4.50
C ILE A 45 5.83 3.35 4.44
N LEU A 46 5.26 3.11 3.29
CA LEU A 46 4.46 1.92 3.06
C LEU A 46 5.27 0.94 2.26
N LYS A 47 5.32 -0.29 2.74
CA LYS A 47 5.95 -1.36 2.00
C LYS A 47 4.86 -2.25 1.46
N ILE A 48 4.94 -2.58 0.20
CA ILE A 48 3.94 -3.41 -0.46
C ILE A 48 4.65 -4.66 -0.95
N LEU A 49 4.19 -5.82 -0.46
CA LEU A 49 4.81 -7.08 -0.84
C LEU A 49 3.79 -7.91 -1.59
N GLY A 50 4.18 -8.44 -2.70
CA GLY A 50 3.29 -9.27 -3.50
C GLY A 50 3.95 -9.57 -4.82
N ASN A 51 3.21 -10.20 -5.73
CA ASN A 51 3.81 -10.44 -7.03
C ASN A 51 3.92 -9.11 -7.77
N GLU A 52 4.72 -9.11 -8.81
CA GLU A 52 5.08 -7.87 -9.48
C GLU A 52 3.85 -7.11 -9.93
N GLN A 53 2.92 -7.78 -10.54
CA GLN A 53 1.76 -7.12 -11.09
C GLN A 53 0.84 -6.57 -10.00
N ASN A 54 0.58 -7.38 -9.00
CA ASN A 54 -0.33 -6.96 -7.94
C ASN A 54 0.31 -5.88 -7.08
N ALA A 55 1.59 -5.99 -6.80
CA ALA A 55 2.26 -4.97 -6.00
C ALA A 55 2.30 -3.64 -6.74
N ALA A 56 2.53 -3.65 -8.04
CA ALA A 56 2.53 -2.43 -8.82
C ALA A 56 1.15 -1.77 -8.83
N SER A 57 0.11 -2.58 -8.97
CA SER A 57 -1.25 -2.06 -8.94
C SER A 57 -1.57 -1.46 -7.58
N ALA A 58 -1.15 -2.13 -6.52
CA ALA A 58 -1.39 -1.63 -5.18
C ALA A 58 -0.67 -0.31 -4.94
N LYS A 59 0.57 -0.21 -5.40
CA LYS A 59 1.32 1.02 -5.24
C LYS A 59 0.64 2.16 -5.98
N LYS A 60 0.17 1.91 -7.17
CA LYS A 60 -0.50 2.94 -7.95
C LYS A 60 -1.76 3.42 -7.25
N LEU A 61 -2.55 2.49 -6.72
CA LEU A 61 -3.76 2.89 -6.02
C LEU A 61 -3.43 3.70 -4.77
N ILE A 62 -2.41 3.31 -4.04
CA ILE A 62 -2.04 4.04 -2.84
C ILE A 62 -1.54 5.43 -3.21
N GLU A 63 -0.78 5.55 -4.28
CA GLU A 63 -0.30 6.85 -4.72
C GLU A 63 -1.47 7.75 -5.11
N GLU A 64 -2.48 7.20 -5.73
CA GLU A 64 -3.65 7.97 -6.08
C GLU A 64 -4.41 8.44 -4.85
N LEU A 65 -4.43 7.63 -3.82
CA LEU A 65 -5.08 8.03 -2.59
C LEU A 65 -4.32 9.15 -1.88
N THR A 66 -3.03 9.24 -2.10
CA THR A 66 -2.24 10.24 -1.40
C THR A 66 -2.06 11.52 -2.20
N VAL A 67 -2.52 11.54 -3.45
CA VAL A 67 -2.38 12.71 -4.25
C VAL A 67 -3.67 13.47 -4.18
N LEU A 68 -3.91 14.22 -3.28
CA LEU A 68 -5.15 14.98 -3.28
C LEU A 68 -4.90 16.45 -3.46
#